data_a39739905c165c412f065d09b7f83858
#
_entry.id   a39739905c165c412f065d09b7f83858
#
_cell.length_a   1.000
_cell.length_b   1.000
_cell.length_c   1.000
_cell.angle_alpha   90.00
_cell.angle_beta   90.00
_cell.angle_gamma   90.00
#
_symmetry.space_group_name_H-M   'P 1'
#
loop_
_entity.id
_entity.type
_entity.pdbx_description
1 polymer ?
#
loop_
_entity_poly.entity_id
_entity_poly.type
_entity_poly.pdbx_seq_one_letter_code
_entity_poly.pdbx_strand_id
1 'polypeptide(L)'
;MTMKLVDINAHETAEQSLKNHYHSLLNDLQALAAQLQLTESQYRSKIETVHSNHTLSAKNLVHYLTLRRQDLRPLQQRLSDLGLSSLGGSDCCVAMRLKAMIVLLEQALHLPVNEQVGDLVSQQSLNSGSLCLQQNAEEIFASTPEQRTARILVTLPTEVAHNAALAKDMMLSGMDAARINCAHDDMDTWLKMIQNVRQVSQELNKPCPILMDLPGPKLRTGNISCDIAVLKIKPQHNAFGLVTEPARVLLVNNSEFLELPENIQNSPILPIQGIWLKHVEVGDLIEFEDTRGKKRVLQVTEATEHGMWCSINKTAYVTENTCLKLIRIRKRKSPMHFSKQGLVAAIPASRAAILVRRGDTIILTRDQTPGIPAQIDEQTAQVIAPARVPCSLPDVFAMVKVGEKILFDDGRFSGVIQQKHADELDVLITQARDEGDKLMADKGINLPDSRLKLAALSTSDIECLEFIVQHADMVGLSFVNQAKDIKLLQQHLKRLNAENKTIIVKIETRAGFEHLPEIIFALMKSPNIGLMIARGDLAVECGFERLAELQEEILSISDAAHLPVIWATQVLETAAKTGTATRAEISDAAMSERAECVMLNKGPHILVAIDMLDDILVRMQGHQNKKRALLRRLHW
;
A
#
# COMPACT_ATOMS: atom_id res chain seq x y z
N MET A 1 65.64 -24.23 30.63
CA MET A 1 65.22 -22.99 31.35
C MET A 1 64.86 -21.84 30.39
N THR A 2 65.44 -21.77 29.19
CA THR A 2 65.22 -20.69 28.20
C THR A 2 63.87 -20.75 27.45
N MET A 3 63.27 -21.92 27.27
CA MET A 3 61.99 -22.06 26.55
C MET A 3 60.76 -21.57 27.39
N LYS A 4 60.78 -21.70 28.73
CA LYS A 4 59.73 -21.20 29.60
C LYS A 4 59.71 -19.66 29.76
N LEU A 5 60.83 -18.98 29.63
CA LEU A 5 60.95 -17.51 29.71
C LEU A 5 60.43 -16.80 28.43
N VAL A 6 60.53 -17.43 27.26
CA VAL A 6 60.02 -16.90 26.01
C VAL A 6 58.49 -16.97 25.96
N ASP A 7 57.88 -18.05 26.52
CA ASP A 7 56.42 -18.17 26.61
C ASP A 7 55.79 -17.17 27.62
N ILE A 8 56.48 -16.88 28.72
CA ILE A 8 55.98 -15.92 29.75
C ILE A 8 55.98 -14.50 29.20
N ASN A 9 57.04 -14.07 28.52
CA ASN A 9 57.11 -12.74 27.93
C ASN A 9 56.12 -12.56 26.76
N ALA A 10 55.83 -13.59 25.99
CA ALA A 10 54.82 -13.58 24.94
C ALA A 10 53.39 -13.48 25.54
N HIS A 11 53.12 -14.18 26.63
CA HIS A 11 51.85 -14.10 27.37
C HIS A 11 51.65 -12.72 28.03
N GLU A 12 52.68 -12.16 28.70
CA GLU A 12 52.61 -10.80 29.30
C GLU A 12 52.42 -9.70 28.24
N THR A 13 53.06 -9.78 27.08
CA THR A 13 52.87 -8.84 25.96
C THR A 13 51.49 -8.95 25.34
N ALA A 14 50.93 -10.15 25.22
CA ALA A 14 49.58 -10.38 24.71
C ALA A 14 48.50 -9.84 25.67
N GLU A 15 48.66 -10.10 26.99
CA GLU A 15 47.75 -9.57 28.01
C GLU A 15 47.77 -8.04 28.10
N GLN A 16 48.95 -7.43 28.01
CA GLN A 16 49.08 -5.97 27.99
C GLN A 16 48.46 -5.36 26.71
N SER A 17 48.64 -6.01 25.59
CA SER A 17 47.99 -5.60 24.35
C SER A 17 46.47 -5.65 24.44
N LEU A 18 45.90 -6.70 25.00
CA LEU A 18 44.47 -6.86 25.23
C LEU A 18 43.92 -5.80 26.19
N LYS A 19 44.62 -5.52 27.31
CA LYS A 19 44.25 -4.44 28.23
C LYS A 19 44.24 -3.09 27.56
N ASN A 20 45.20 -2.78 26.70
CA ASN A 20 45.24 -1.55 25.94
C ASN A 20 44.06 -1.41 24.99
N HIS A 21 43.64 -2.51 24.34
CA HIS A 21 42.44 -2.52 23.51
C HIS A 21 41.15 -2.27 24.31
N TYR A 22 41.02 -2.89 25.48
CA TYR A 22 39.88 -2.65 26.37
C TYR A 22 39.83 -1.19 26.86
N HIS A 23 40.94 -0.60 27.25
CA HIS A 23 41.00 0.82 27.63
C HIS A 23 40.60 1.76 26.49
N SER A 24 41.12 1.48 25.28
CA SER A 24 40.73 2.29 24.11
C SER A 24 39.25 2.20 23.81
N LEU A 25 38.66 0.99 23.85
CA LEU A 25 37.23 0.80 23.67
C LEU A 25 36.40 1.46 24.76
N LEU A 26 36.82 1.33 26.01
CA LEU A 26 36.13 1.95 27.14
C LEU A 26 36.06 3.47 26.98
N ASN A 27 37.17 4.11 26.59
CA ASN A 27 37.21 5.54 26.33
C ASN A 27 36.24 5.95 25.20
N ASP A 28 36.22 5.21 24.10
CA ASP A 28 35.31 5.49 22.98
C ASP A 28 33.83 5.34 23.39
N LEU A 29 33.48 4.29 24.15
CA LEU A 29 32.12 4.08 24.65
C LEU A 29 31.70 5.14 25.68
N GLN A 30 32.60 5.54 26.56
CA GLN A 30 32.35 6.61 27.53
C GLN A 30 32.15 7.97 26.86
N ALA A 31 32.97 8.27 25.83
CA ALA A 31 32.81 9.48 25.02
C ALA A 31 31.43 9.47 24.29
N LEU A 32 31.03 8.33 23.74
CA LEU A 32 29.73 8.17 23.12
C LEU A 32 28.58 8.34 24.13
N ALA A 33 28.70 7.78 25.36
CA ALA A 33 27.72 7.95 26.43
C ALA A 33 27.57 9.44 26.85
N ALA A 34 28.66 10.16 26.96
CA ALA A 34 28.65 11.59 27.26
C ALA A 34 27.94 12.39 26.13
N GLN A 35 28.16 12.02 24.88
CA GLN A 35 27.49 12.65 23.75
C GLN A 35 25.98 12.38 23.75
N LEU A 36 25.53 11.16 24.11
CA LEU A 36 24.10 10.86 24.26
C LEU A 36 23.45 11.77 25.29
N GLN A 37 24.07 11.95 26.46
CA GLN A 37 23.55 12.82 27.52
C GLN A 37 23.50 14.29 27.10
N LEU A 38 24.52 14.76 26.40
CA LEU A 38 24.54 16.12 25.86
C LEU A 38 23.39 16.34 24.88
N THR A 39 23.20 15.40 23.93
CA THR A 39 22.14 15.53 22.95
C THR A 39 20.76 15.40 23.61
N GLU A 40 20.56 14.52 24.59
CA GLU A 40 19.32 14.44 25.37
C GLU A 40 18.98 15.79 26.01
N SER A 41 19.98 16.45 26.60
CA SER A 41 19.80 17.77 27.20
C SER A 41 19.39 18.84 26.18
N GLN A 42 19.95 18.81 24.97
CA GLN A 42 19.59 19.72 23.88
C GLN A 42 18.15 19.48 23.38
N TYR A 43 17.67 18.24 23.41
CA TYR A 43 16.31 17.87 23.00
C TYR A 43 15.29 17.91 24.15
N ARG A 44 15.69 18.33 25.35
CA ARG A 44 14.85 18.31 26.55
C ARG A 44 13.49 18.96 26.34
N SER A 45 13.44 20.15 25.76
CA SER A 45 12.18 20.86 25.48
C SER A 45 11.24 20.08 24.54
N LYS A 46 11.80 19.35 23.56
CA LYS A 46 10.99 18.48 22.68
C LYS A 46 10.47 17.25 23.44
N ILE A 47 11.33 16.61 24.23
CA ILE A 47 10.97 15.45 25.05
C ILE A 47 9.86 15.80 26.05
N GLU A 48 9.90 16.96 26.67
CA GLU A 48 8.88 17.42 27.62
C GLU A 48 7.51 17.72 26.98
N THR A 49 7.44 17.85 25.64
CA THR A 49 6.18 18.09 24.90
C THR A 49 5.49 16.83 24.40
N VAL A 50 6.10 15.66 24.50
CA VAL A 50 5.47 14.40 24.10
C VAL A 50 4.48 13.93 25.18
N HIS A 51 3.55 13.05 24.77
CA HIS A 51 2.64 12.41 25.72
C HIS A 51 3.42 11.55 26.73
N SER A 52 2.94 11.46 27.96
CA SER A 52 3.62 10.71 29.05
C SER A 52 4.00 9.27 28.67
N ASN A 53 3.15 8.59 27.88
CA ASN A 53 3.40 7.23 27.38
C ASN A 53 4.68 7.12 26.53
N HIS A 54 5.14 8.21 25.92
CA HIS A 54 6.25 8.23 24.96
C HIS A 54 7.52 8.88 25.47
N THR A 55 7.59 9.26 26.76
CA THR A 55 8.78 9.93 27.30
C THR A 55 10.05 9.07 27.16
N LEU A 56 9.96 7.78 27.50
CA LEU A 56 11.06 6.83 27.33
C LEU A 56 11.45 6.67 25.86
N SER A 57 10.46 6.53 25.00
CA SER A 57 10.62 6.37 23.55
C SER A 57 11.28 7.60 22.91
N ALA A 58 10.87 8.80 23.30
CA ALA A 58 11.47 10.05 22.82
C ALA A 58 12.94 10.19 23.21
N LYS A 59 13.30 9.81 24.44
CA LYS A 59 14.71 9.79 24.89
C LYS A 59 15.53 8.78 24.07
N ASN A 60 15.04 7.56 23.94
CA ASN A 60 15.75 6.53 23.20
C ASN A 60 15.88 6.89 21.70
N LEU A 61 14.86 7.51 21.10
CA LEU A 61 14.94 8.05 19.73
C LEU A 61 16.05 9.09 19.59
N VAL A 62 16.19 10.02 20.54
CA VAL A 62 17.30 10.99 20.54
C VAL A 62 18.65 10.30 20.60
N HIS A 63 18.79 9.30 21.47
CA HIS A 63 20.01 8.49 21.59
C HIS A 63 20.32 7.76 20.28
N TYR A 64 19.33 7.10 19.68
CA TYR A 64 19.47 6.42 18.39
C TYR A 64 19.91 7.37 17.29
N LEU A 65 19.25 8.51 17.13
CA LEU A 65 19.61 9.52 16.13
C LEU A 65 21.03 10.06 16.35
N THR A 66 21.48 10.17 17.61
CA THR A 66 22.85 10.57 17.94
C THR A 66 23.87 9.54 17.45
N LEU A 67 23.59 8.25 17.64
CA LEU A 67 24.44 7.17 17.10
C LEU A 67 24.49 7.20 15.55
N ARG A 68 23.33 7.37 14.91
CA ARG A 68 23.19 7.28 13.45
C ARG A 68 23.80 8.48 12.71
N ARG A 69 24.15 9.55 13.41
CA ARG A 69 24.88 10.70 12.83
C ARG A 69 26.37 10.44 12.63
N GLN A 70 26.89 9.32 13.11
CA GLN A 70 28.29 8.93 13.04
C GLN A 70 28.46 7.61 12.31
N ASP A 71 29.62 7.42 11.68
CA ASP A 71 30.02 6.09 11.18
C ASP A 71 30.62 5.26 12.32
N LEU A 72 29.82 4.40 12.90
CA LEU A 72 30.22 3.53 14.01
C LEU A 72 30.75 2.15 13.55
N ARG A 73 30.84 1.89 12.24
CA ARG A 73 31.33 0.58 11.71
C ARG A 73 32.72 0.19 12.26
N PRO A 74 33.70 1.12 12.37
CA PRO A 74 35.01 0.79 12.97
C PRO A 74 34.90 0.38 14.44
N LEU A 75 34.05 1.05 15.24
CA LEU A 75 33.80 0.69 16.63
C LEU A 75 33.06 -0.65 16.74
N GLN A 76 32.06 -0.89 15.88
CA GLN A 76 31.32 -2.13 15.81
C GLN A 76 32.23 -3.33 15.51
N GLN A 77 33.18 -3.18 14.60
CA GLN A 77 34.17 -4.23 14.26
C GLN A 77 35.05 -4.55 15.47
N ARG A 78 35.60 -3.53 16.15
CA ARG A 78 36.46 -3.71 17.34
C ARG A 78 35.71 -4.39 18.50
N LEU A 79 34.41 -4.08 18.70
CA LEU A 79 33.57 -4.76 19.68
C LEU A 79 33.35 -6.23 19.31
N SER A 80 33.07 -6.48 18.05
CA SER A 80 32.85 -7.84 17.51
C SER A 80 34.11 -8.71 17.63
N ASP A 81 35.28 -8.15 17.33
CA ASP A 81 36.57 -8.85 17.41
C ASP A 81 36.88 -9.33 18.84
N LEU A 82 36.32 -8.67 19.85
CA LEU A 82 36.42 -9.06 21.26
C LEU A 82 35.23 -9.91 21.76
N GLY A 83 34.35 -10.34 20.88
CA GLY A 83 33.15 -11.11 21.22
C GLY A 83 32.09 -10.31 21.97
N LEU A 84 32.19 -8.97 21.97
CA LEU A 84 31.19 -8.09 22.57
C LEU A 84 30.06 -7.76 21.57
N SER A 85 28.92 -7.31 22.08
CA SER A 85 27.81 -6.88 21.24
C SER A 85 28.24 -5.71 20.36
N SER A 86 27.99 -5.82 19.05
CA SER A 86 28.38 -4.81 18.05
C SER A 86 27.50 -3.54 18.02
N LEU A 87 26.65 -3.30 18.99
CA LEU A 87 25.63 -2.23 19.02
C LEU A 87 24.51 -2.39 17.95
N GLY A 88 24.65 -3.31 17.00
CA GLY A 88 23.71 -3.51 15.88
C GLY A 88 22.31 -3.99 16.27
N GLY A 89 22.09 -4.35 17.50
CA GLY A 89 20.77 -4.71 18.05
C GLY A 89 20.35 -3.85 19.23
N SER A 90 20.89 -2.62 19.35
CA SER A 90 20.62 -1.72 20.47
C SER A 90 19.51 -0.71 20.18
N ASP A 91 18.87 -0.75 19.01
CA ASP A 91 17.94 0.25 18.54
C ASP A 91 16.86 0.59 19.58
N CYS A 92 16.21 -0.39 20.18
CA CYS A 92 15.18 -0.17 21.20
C CYS A 92 15.69 0.25 22.58
N CYS A 93 17.02 0.24 22.84
CA CYS A 93 17.56 0.43 24.22
C CYS A 93 18.99 0.92 24.21
N VAL A 94 19.27 2.02 23.48
CA VAL A 94 20.63 2.51 23.15
C VAL A 94 21.47 2.77 24.41
N ALA A 95 21.01 3.68 25.28
CA ALA A 95 21.78 4.10 26.44
C ALA A 95 22.06 2.97 27.42
N MET A 96 21.08 2.09 27.66
CA MET A 96 21.23 0.98 28.60
C MET A 96 22.20 -0.08 28.08
N ARG A 97 22.18 -0.40 26.78
CA ARG A 97 23.14 -1.35 26.19
C ARG A 97 24.56 -0.81 26.16
N LEU A 98 24.71 0.49 25.83
CA LEU A 98 25.99 1.15 25.90
C LEU A 98 26.55 1.12 27.31
N LYS A 99 25.73 1.41 28.32
CA LYS A 99 26.10 1.38 29.74
C LYS A 99 26.49 -0.03 30.19
N ALA A 100 25.73 -1.06 29.76
CA ALA A 100 26.07 -2.45 30.09
C ALA A 100 27.45 -2.85 29.55
N MET A 101 27.81 -2.42 28.34
CA MET A 101 29.14 -2.69 27.77
C MET A 101 30.25 -1.94 28.50
N ILE A 102 30.02 -0.70 28.91
CA ILE A 102 30.96 0.07 29.71
C ILE A 102 31.24 -0.67 31.03
N VAL A 103 30.21 -1.10 31.75
CA VAL A 103 30.35 -1.88 33.02
C VAL A 103 31.13 -3.17 32.81
N LEU A 104 30.86 -3.92 31.74
CA LEU A 104 31.58 -5.15 31.43
C LEU A 104 33.07 -4.90 31.19
N LEU A 105 33.42 -3.80 30.46
CA LEU A 105 34.82 -3.45 30.22
C LEU A 105 35.50 -2.91 31.49
N GLU A 106 34.83 -2.15 32.34
CA GLU A 106 35.35 -1.69 33.64
C GLU A 106 35.64 -2.89 34.54
N GLN A 107 34.75 -3.89 34.61
CA GLN A 107 34.98 -5.13 35.35
C GLN A 107 36.16 -5.92 34.79
N ALA A 108 36.26 -6.06 33.46
CA ALA A 108 37.37 -6.76 32.81
C ALA A 108 38.73 -6.10 33.07
N LEU A 109 38.74 -4.78 33.27
CA LEU A 109 39.93 -4.00 33.60
C LEU A 109 40.18 -3.84 35.09
N HIS A 110 39.39 -4.45 35.96
CA HIS A 110 39.42 -4.31 37.42
C HIS A 110 39.31 -2.89 37.92
N LEU A 111 38.58 -2.04 37.19
CA LEU A 111 38.28 -0.67 37.57
C LEU A 111 37.12 -0.61 38.56
N PRO A 112 37.07 0.40 39.46
CA PRO A 112 35.93 0.55 40.35
C PRO A 112 34.64 0.81 39.54
N VAL A 113 33.69 -0.14 39.68
CA VAL A 113 32.36 0.00 39.10
C VAL A 113 31.49 0.77 40.08
N ASN A 114 30.79 1.78 39.62
CA ASN A 114 29.80 2.48 40.43
C ASN A 114 28.64 1.52 40.76
N GLU A 115 28.45 1.12 42.01
CA GLU A 115 27.42 0.16 42.47
C GLU A 115 26.02 0.57 42.02
N GLN A 116 25.69 1.87 42.02
CA GLN A 116 24.39 2.35 41.48
C GLN A 116 24.18 2.07 39.99
N VAL A 117 25.25 1.79 39.25
CA VAL A 117 25.21 1.47 37.81
C VAL A 117 24.99 -0.04 37.59
N GLY A 118 25.54 -0.89 38.48
CA GLY A 118 25.34 -2.34 38.43
C GLY A 118 23.86 -2.73 38.59
N ASP A 119 23.19 -2.14 39.56
CA ASP A 119 21.76 -2.38 39.83
C ASP A 119 20.83 -1.87 38.72
N LEU A 120 21.24 -0.82 37.99
CA LEU A 120 20.48 -0.28 36.87
C LEU A 120 20.55 -1.15 35.60
N VAL A 121 21.57 -2.02 35.46
CA VAL A 121 21.73 -2.93 34.31
C VAL A 121 21.08 -4.27 34.61
N SER A 122 19.82 -4.28 35.04
CA SER A 122 19.01 -5.49 35.16
C SER A 122 18.55 -6.00 33.80
N GLN A 123 18.26 -7.29 33.72
CA GLN A 123 17.70 -7.88 32.49
C GLN A 123 16.37 -7.19 32.06
N GLN A 124 15.58 -6.72 33.05
CA GLN A 124 14.35 -5.98 32.79
C GLN A 124 14.64 -4.61 32.14
N SER A 125 15.67 -3.90 32.58
CA SER A 125 16.04 -2.61 32.00
C SER A 125 16.61 -2.73 30.58
N LEU A 126 17.32 -3.82 30.27
CA LEU A 126 17.84 -4.10 28.94
C LEU A 126 16.74 -4.48 27.93
N ASN A 127 15.61 -4.99 28.39
CA ASN A 127 14.46 -5.37 27.57
C ASN A 127 13.33 -4.33 27.61
N SER A 128 13.47 -3.24 28.35
CA SER A 128 12.43 -2.23 28.57
C SER A 128 11.87 -1.67 27.26
N GLY A 129 12.72 -1.40 26.27
CA GLY A 129 12.28 -0.89 24.98
C GLY A 129 11.47 -1.91 24.16
N SER A 130 11.89 -3.16 24.12
CA SER A 130 11.14 -4.22 23.43
C SER A 130 9.78 -4.48 24.09
N LEU A 131 9.72 -4.43 25.43
CA LEU A 131 8.47 -4.55 26.18
C LEU A 131 7.55 -3.35 25.91
N CYS A 132 8.11 -2.13 25.86
CA CYS A 132 7.37 -0.93 25.53
C CYS A 132 6.77 -1.01 24.11
N LEU A 133 7.54 -1.46 23.12
CA LEU A 133 7.05 -1.65 21.76
C LEU A 133 5.93 -2.70 21.70
N GLN A 134 6.09 -3.81 22.43
CA GLN A 134 5.06 -4.86 22.50
C GLN A 134 3.77 -4.29 23.12
N GLN A 135 3.85 -3.58 24.24
CA GLN A 135 2.70 -2.93 24.89
C GLN A 135 2.02 -1.94 23.94
N ASN A 136 2.77 -1.08 23.27
CA ASN A 136 2.23 -0.14 22.28
C ASN A 136 1.51 -0.87 21.13
N ALA A 137 2.03 -2.02 20.68
CA ALA A 137 1.40 -2.82 19.63
C ALA A 137 0.10 -3.49 20.13
N GLU A 138 0.08 -3.96 21.37
CA GLU A 138 -1.11 -4.56 21.99
C GLU A 138 -2.23 -3.53 22.22
N GLU A 139 -1.89 -2.30 22.56
CA GLU A 139 -2.86 -1.20 22.69
C GLU A 139 -3.51 -0.83 21.34
N ILE A 140 -2.80 -0.99 20.23
CA ILE A 140 -3.28 -0.64 18.89
C ILE A 140 -4.03 -1.81 18.24
N PHE A 141 -3.45 -3.03 18.26
CA PHE A 141 -3.92 -4.18 17.49
C PHE A 141 -4.53 -5.28 18.35
N ALA A 142 -4.78 -5.02 19.63
CA ALA A 142 -5.15 -6.01 20.63
C ALA A 142 -4.02 -7.02 20.94
N SER A 143 -4.32 -8.07 21.73
CA SER A 143 -3.33 -9.05 22.21
C SER A 143 -2.57 -9.71 21.07
N THR A 144 -1.32 -10.06 21.35
CA THR A 144 -0.49 -10.83 20.42
C THR A 144 -1.11 -12.22 20.21
N PRO A 145 -1.26 -12.69 18.95
CA PRO A 145 -1.70 -14.07 18.69
C PRO A 145 -0.78 -15.11 19.34
N GLU A 146 -1.33 -16.26 19.75
CA GLU A 146 -0.56 -17.28 20.46
C GLU A 146 0.58 -17.89 19.63
N GLN A 147 0.39 -18.00 18.31
CA GLN A 147 1.29 -18.74 17.43
C GLN A 147 2.24 -17.85 16.62
N ARG A 148 2.08 -16.51 16.63
CA ARG A 148 2.93 -15.57 15.90
C ARG A 148 3.03 -14.22 16.59
N THR A 149 4.08 -13.47 16.31
CA THR A 149 4.32 -12.15 16.91
C THR A 149 3.68 -11.01 16.12
N ALA A 150 3.67 -11.11 14.79
CA ALA A 150 3.06 -10.11 13.92
C ALA A 150 1.55 -10.34 13.73
N ARG A 151 0.74 -9.28 13.71
CA ARG A 151 -0.70 -9.31 13.43
C ARG A 151 -0.95 -9.25 11.94
N ILE A 152 -2.13 -9.67 11.50
CA ILE A 152 -2.58 -9.59 10.11
C ILE A 152 -3.71 -8.56 10.01
N LEU A 153 -3.47 -7.48 9.27
CA LEU A 153 -4.43 -6.44 8.93
C LEU A 153 -4.97 -6.72 7.52
N VAL A 154 -6.28 -6.84 7.35
CA VAL A 154 -6.87 -7.12 6.04
C VAL A 154 -7.73 -5.95 5.57
N THR A 155 -7.48 -5.49 4.34
CA THR A 155 -8.37 -4.52 3.69
C THR A 155 -9.68 -5.21 3.31
N LEU A 156 -10.78 -4.74 3.89
CA LEU A 156 -12.10 -5.33 3.66
C LEU A 156 -12.56 -5.14 2.22
N PRO A 157 -13.04 -6.19 1.54
CA PRO A 157 -13.76 -6.07 0.29
C PRO A 157 -15.19 -5.56 0.55
N THR A 158 -15.81 -4.90 -0.45
CA THR A 158 -17.15 -4.31 -0.36
C THR A 158 -18.22 -5.34 0.03
N GLU A 159 -18.02 -6.60 -0.37
CA GLU A 159 -18.91 -7.74 -0.08
C GLU A 159 -19.13 -7.97 1.42
N VAL A 160 -18.18 -7.58 2.27
CA VAL A 160 -18.32 -7.68 3.74
C VAL A 160 -19.51 -6.85 4.26
N ALA A 161 -19.89 -5.76 3.58
CA ALA A 161 -21.06 -4.96 3.94
C ALA A 161 -22.37 -5.77 3.90
N HIS A 162 -22.44 -6.80 3.06
CA HIS A 162 -23.62 -7.61 2.85
C HIS A 162 -23.46 -9.09 3.24
N ASN A 163 -22.24 -9.48 3.67
CA ASN A 163 -21.90 -10.86 4.01
C ASN A 163 -21.00 -10.93 5.26
N ALA A 164 -21.64 -10.99 6.43
CA ALA A 164 -20.92 -11.14 7.71
C ALA A 164 -20.16 -12.47 7.81
N ALA A 165 -20.58 -13.53 7.10
CA ALA A 165 -19.87 -14.79 7.08
C ALA A 165 -18.47 -14.66 6.49
N LEU A 166 -18.28 -13.80 5.47
CA LEU A 166 -16.96 -13.53 4.91
C LEU A 166 -16.01 -12.88 5.96
N ALA A 167 -16.51 -11.94 6.76
CA ALA A 167 -15.72 -11.38 7.87
C ALA A 167 -15.34 -12.46 8.90
N LYS A 168 -16.26 -13.40 9.19
CA LYS A 168 -16.03 -14.52 10.09
C LYS A 168 -14.94 -15.45 9.56
N ASP A 169 -15.02 -15.82 8.29
CA ASP A 169 -14.02 -16.66 7.64
C ASP A 169 -12.64 -16.00 7.66
N MET A 170 -12.56 -14.69 7.37
CA MET A 170 -11.29 -13.93 7.46
C MET A 170 -10.71 -13.96 8.88
N MET A 171 -11.53 -13.76 9.92
CA MET A 171 -11.06 -13.78 11.31
C MET A 171 -10.62 -15.18 11.76
N LEU A 172 -11.28 -16.23 11.29
CA LEU A 172 -10.90 -17.63 11.56
C LEU A 172 -9.62 -18.01 10.81
N SER A 173 -9.41 -17.52 9.60
CA SER A 173 -8.17 -17.71 8.83
C SER A 173 -6.96 -16.94 9.39
N GLY A 174 -7.14 -16.01 10.33
CA GLY A 174 -6.02 -15.33 10.98
C GLY A 174 -6.04 -13.81 10.94
N MET A 175 -7.09 -13.16 10.40
CA MET A 175 -7.21 -11.70 10.48
C MET A 175 -7.35 -11.24 11.93
N ASP A 176 -6.51 -10.27 12.34
CA ASP A 176 -6.52 -9.69 13.69
C ASP A 176 -7.04 -8.25 13.70
N ALA A 177 -6.89 -7.54 12.60
CA ALA A 177 -7.40 -6.18 12.44
C ALA A 177 -7.99 -5.99 11.05
N ALA A 178 -8.99 -5.13 10.93
CA ALA A 178 -9.65 -4.81 9.67
C ALA A 178 -9.26 -3.40 9.20
N ARG A 179 -9.13 -3.24 7.86
CA ARG A 179 -8.87 -1.93 7.24
C ARG A 179 -9.98 -1.57 6.26
N ILE A 180 -10.46 -0.34 6.36
CA ILE A 180 -11.36 0.29 5.39
C ILE A 180 -10.60 1.44 4.72
N ASN A 181 -10.57 1.44 3.38
CA ASN A 181 -9.96 2.51 2.61
C ASN A 181 -11.03 3.51 2.19
N CYS A 182 -11.04 4.69 2.79
CA CYS A 182 -12.03 5.74 2.52
C CYS A 182 -11.93 6.36 1.10
N ALA A 183 -10.99 5.93 0.27
CA ALA A 183 -10.98 6.27 -1.15
C ALA A 183 -12.01 5.48 -1.98
N HIS A 184 -12.66 4.49 -1.40
CA HIS A 184 -13.62 3.59 -2.05
C HIS A 184 -14.85 3.45 -1.18
N ASP A 185 -15.97 3.10 -1.82
CA ASP A 185 -17.26 2.91 -1.18
C ASP A 185 -17.79 4.21 -0.52
N ASP A 186 -18.88 4.15 0.20
CA ASP A 186 -19.53 5.26 0.88
C ASP A 186 -19.73 4.99 2.40
N MET A 187 -20.18 5.99 3.13
CA MET A 187 -20.35 5.93 4.58
C MET A 187 -21.36 4.84 5.01
N ASP A 188 -22.42 4.60 4.23
CA ASP A 188 -23.41 3.58 4.53
C ASP A 188 -22.82 2.17 4.38
N THR A 189 -22.02 1.97 3.35
CA THR A 189 -21.29 0.72 3.11
C THR A 189 -20.23 0.49 4.20
N TRP A 190 -19.45 1.51 4.56
CA TRP A 190 -18.47 1.42 5.65
C TRP A 190 -19.14 1.08 6.98
N LEU A 191 -20.29 1.71 7.29
CA LEU A 191 -21.03 1.42 8.53
C LEU A 191 -21.45 -0.05 8.61
N LYS A 192 -21.96 -0.60 7.50
CA LYS A 192 -22.35 -2.02 7.44
C LYS A 192 -21.14 -2.95 7.60
N MET A 193 -20.00 -2.64 6.94
CA MET A 193 -18.76 -3.39 7.14
C MET A 193 -18.33 -3.40 8.61
N ILE A 194 -18.34 -2.23 9.26
CA ILE A 194 -17.97 -2.07 10.67
C ILE A 194 -18.90 -2.89 11.56
N GLN A 195 -20.23 -2.79 11.35
CA GLN A 195 -21.21 -3.54 12.12
C GLN A 195 -21.01 -5.04 12.01
N ASN A 196 -20.77 -5.55 10.80
CA ASN A 196 -20.52 -6.98 10.57
C ASN A 196 -19.22 -7.45 11.23
N VAL A 197 -18.13 -6.68 11.15
CA VAL A 197 -16.88 -7.01 11.85
C VAL A 197 -17.07 -7.00 13.36
N ARG A 198 -17.76 -5.99 13.91
CA ARG A 198 -18.04 -5.90 15.36
C ARG A 198 -18.91 -7.06 15.86
N GLN A 199 -19.96 -7.42 15.11
CA GLN A 199 -20.79 -8.58 15.41
C GLN A 199 -19.96 -9.86 15.46
N VAL A 200 -19.19 -10.13 14.42
CA VAL A 200 -18.35 -11.33 14.35
C VAL A 200 -17.29 -11.35 15.44
N SER A 201 -16.67 -10.20 15.74
CA SER A 201 -15.72 -10.05 16.85
C SER A 201 -16.33 -10.47 18.19
N GLN A 202 -17.59 -10.09 18.45
CA GLN A 202 -18.33 -10.52 19.64
C GLN A 202 -18.65 -12.01 19.62
N GLU A 203 -19.13 -12.55 18.50
CA GLU A 203 -19.44 -13.97 18.33
C GLU A 203 -18.23 -14.87 18.58
N LEU A 204 -17.05 -14.46 18.09
CA LEU A 204 -15.81 -15.22 18.23
C LEU A 204 -15.06 -14.93 19.53
N ASN A 205 -15.51 -13.95 20.32
CA ASN A 205 -14.78 -13.41 21.47
C ASN A 205 -13.32 -13.06 21.13
N LYS A 206 -13.09 -12.56 19.90
CA LYS A 206 -11.80 -12.15 19.36
C LYS A 206 -11.85 -10.67 18.99
N PRO A 207 -11.11 -9.79 19.69
CA PRO A 207 -11.03 -8.38 19.30
C PRO A 207 -10.53 -8.22 17.87
N CYS A 208 -11.16 -7.33 17.10
CA CYS A 208 -10.72 -6.98 15.75
C CYS A 208 -10.82 -5.46 15.57
N PRO A 209 -9.77 -4.70 15.92
CA PRO A 209 -9.75 -3.26 15.76
C PRO A 209 -9.82 -2.85 14.28
N ILE A 210 -10.45 -1.71 14.02
CA ILE A 210 -10.73 -1.22 12.68
C ILE A 210 -9.91 0.05 12.41
N LEU A 211 -9.07 -0.02 11.38
CA LEU A 211 -8.35 1.11 10.81
C LEU A 211 -9.11 1.67 9.62
N MET A 212 -9.39 2.97 9.62
CA MET A 212 -9.90 3.67 8.44
C MET A 212 -8.85 4.65 7.91
N ASP A 213 -8.47 4.46 6.65
CA ASP A 213 -7.46 5.28 5.98
C ASP A 213 -8.11 6.44 5.24
N LEU A 214 -7.72 7.67 5.59
CA LEU A 214 -8.05 8.87 4.83
C LEU A 214 -7.38 8.81 3.44
N PRO A 215 -8.09 9.19 2.35
CA PRO A 215 -7.53 9.21 1.00
C PRO A 215 -6.28 10.07 0.86
N GLY A 216 -6.26 11.23 1.50
CA GLY A 216 -5.22 12.23 1.36
C GLY A 216 -5.19 12.91 -0.03
N PRO A 217 -4.29 13.85 -0.24
CA PRO A 217 -4.21 14.63 -1.47
C PRO A 217 -3.48 13.84 -2.60
N LYS A 218 -4.01 12.69 -3.00
CA LYS A 218 -3.43 11.90 -4.10
C LYS A 218 -3.75 12.54 -5.44
N LEU A 219 -2.69 12.90 -6.18
CA LEU A 219 -2.81 13.42 -7.53
C LEU A 219 -3.21 12.29 -8.49
N ARG A 220 -4.23 12.53 -9.33
CA ARG A 220 -4.76 11.54 -10.27
C ARG A 220 -5.10 12.14 -11.63
N THR A 221 -5.19 11.30 -12.64
CA THR A 221 -5.80 11.66 -13.92
C THR A 221 -7.30 11.85 -13.74
N GLY A 222 -7.86 12.89 -14.35
CA GLY A 222 -9.30 13.07 -14.39
C GLY A 222 -9.98 12.18 -15.43
N ASN A 223 -11.25 12.47 -15.71
CA ASN A 223 -12.05 11.71 -16.67
C ASN A 223 -11.44 11.73 -18.08
N ILE A 224 -11.58 10.63 -18.81
CA ILE A 224 -11.15 10.50 -20.20
C ILE A 224 -12.39 10.26 -21.06
N SER A 225 -12.53 11.05 -22.12
CA SER A 225 -13.60 10.91 -23.10
C SER A 225 -13.37 9.68 -23.99
N CYS A 226 -14.45 9.03 -24.35
CA CYS A 226 -14.45 8.00 -25.37
C CYS A 226 -15.33 8.48 -26.53
N ASP A 227 -14.72 8.87 -27.64
CA ASP A 227 -15.48 9.36 -28.80
C ASP A 227 -16.36 8.27 -29.41
N ILE A 228 -15.97 7.00 -29.22
CA ILE A 228 -16.77 5.84 -29.67
C ILE A 228 -16.74 4.77 -28.57
N ALA A 229 -17.88 4.58 -27.92
CA ALA A 229 -18.04 3.47 -26.99
C ALA A 229 -18.11 2.15 -27.77
N VAL A 230 -17.17 1.23 -27.51
CA VAL A 230 -17.11 -0.08 -28.14
C VAL A 230 -17.28 -1.17 -27.07
N LEU A 231 -18.34 -1.95 -27.17
CA LEU A 231 -18.50 -3.14 -26.33
C LEU A 231 -17.78 -4.33 -26.97
N LYS A 232 -16.79 -4.88 -26.25
CA LYS A 232 -16.11 -6.12 -26.63
C LYS A 232 -16.80 -7.30 -25.97
N ILE A 233 -17.34 -8.22 -26.79
CA ILE A 233 -17.95 -9.48 -26.35
C ILE A 233 -16.98 -10.59 -26.71
N LYS A 234 -16.40 -11.27 -25.69
CA LYS A 234 -15.34 -12.27 -25.90
C LYS A 234 -15.69 -13.59 -25.22
N PRO A 235 -15.85 -14.72 -25.98
CA PRO A 235 -16.02 -16.06 -25.43
C PRO A 235 -14.72 -16.54 -24.76
N GLN A 236 -14.83 -17.50 -23.85
CA GLN A 236 -13.70 -18.20 -23.28
C GLN A 236 -13.17 -19.27 -24.24
N HIS A 237 -11.82 -19.40 -24.25
CA HIS A 237 -11.13 -20.36 -25.10
C HIS A 237 -10.15 -21.19 -24.27
N ASN A 238 -10.00 -22.48 -24.62
CA ASN A 238 -8.91 -23.29 -24.08
C ASN A 238 -7.57 -22.94 -24.74
N ALA A 239 -6.50 -23.62 -24.31
CA ALA A 239 -5.14 -23.43 -24.84
C ALA A 239 -5.01 -23.73 -26.35
N PHE A 240 -5.98 -24.47 -26.94
CA PHE A 240 -6.03 -24.80 -28.37
C PHE A 240 -6.91 -23.83 -29.19
N GLY A 241 -7.44 -22.76 -28.56
CA GLY A 241 -8.32 -21.79 -29.23
C GLY A 241 -9.76 -22.27 -29.44
N LEU A 242 -10.14 -23.39 -28.87
CA LEU A 242 -11.53 -23.89 -28.91
C LEU A 242 -12.36 -23.16 -27.85
N VAL A 243 -13.59 -22.76 -28.22
CA VAL A 243 -14.52 -22.12 -27.28
C VAL A 243 -14.93 -23.13 -26.21
N THR A 244 -14.60 -22.83 -24.98
CA THR A 244 -15.02 -23.60 -23.79
C THR A 244 -16.35 -23.11 -23.24
N GLU A 245 -16.56 -21.77 -23.31
CA GLU A 245 -17.79 -21.13 -22.86
C GLU A 245 -18.14 -19.97 -23.81
N PRO A 246 -19.35 -19.99 -24.43
CA PRO A 246 -19.84 -18.86 -25.23
C PRO A 246 -19.94 -17.59 -24.39
N ALA A 247 -19.62 -16.45 -24.97
CA ALA A 247 -19.88 -15.19 -24.29
C ALA A 247 -21.38 -14.92 -24.22
N ARG A 248 -21.87 -14.48 -23.04
CA ARG A 248 -23.24 -14.05 -22.84
C ARG A 248 -23.33 -12.53 -22.97
N VAL A 249 -24.44 -12.05 -23.53
CA VAL A 249 -24.77 -10.63 -23.64
C VAL A 249 -26.27 -10.44 -23.46
N LEU A 250 -26.64 -9.43 -22.67
CA LEU A 250 -28.04 -9.07 -22.44
C LEU A 250 -28.47 -7.97 -23.42
N LEU A 251 -29.52 -8.19 -24.18
CA LEU A 251 -30.18 -7.16 -24.98
C LEU A 251 -31.30 -6.55 -24.15
N VAL A 252 -31.30 -5.22 -23.96
CA VAL A 252 -32.29 -4.50 -23.15
C VAL A 252 -32.89 -3.35 -23.95
N ASN A 253 -34.12 -2.93 -23.64
CA ASN A 253 -34.62 -1.67 -24.18
C ASN A 253 -33.83 -0.49 -23.62
N ASN A 254 -33.49 0.49 -24.47
CA ASN A 254 -32.72 1.66 -24.04
C ASN A 254 -33.39 2.43 -22.90
N SER A 255 -34.72 2.45 -22.84
CA SER A 255 -35.48 3.10 -21.76
C SER A 255 -35.34 2.42 -20.39
N GLU A 256 -35.01 1.14 -20.35
CA GLU A 256 -34.93 0.32 -19.13
C GLU A 256 -33.47 0.11 -18.67
N PHE A 257 -32.51 0.55 -19.46
CA PHE A 257 -31.08 0.33 -19.23
C PHE A 257 -30.58 0.90 -17.89
N LEU A 258 -31.06 2.07 -17.47
CA LEU A 258 -30.65 2.73 -16.22
C LEU A 258 -31.30 2.12 -14.96
N GLU A 259 -32.32 1.29 -15.11
CA GLU A 259 -33.06 0.66 -14.01
C GLU A 259 -32.61 -0.77 -13.73
N LEU A 260 -31.54 -1.24 -14.38
CA LEU A 260 -31.07 -2.60 -14.21
C LEU A 260 -30.42 -2.82 -12.84
N PRO A 261 -30.67 -3.97 -12.18
CA PRO A 261 -30.02 -4.33 -10.93
C PRO A 261 -28.49 -4.44 -11.07
N GLU A 262 -27.76 -4.08 -10.02
CA GLU A 262 -26.28 -4.06 -10.00
C GLU A 262 -25.64 -5.41 -10.37
N ASN A 263 -26.23 -6.53 -9.97
CA ASN A 263 -25.74 -7.86 -10.29
C ASN A 263 -25.74 -8.16 -11.81
N ILE A 264 -26.60 -7.48 -12.58
CA ILE A 264 -26.68 -7.60 -14.05
C ILE A 264 -25.74 -6.61 -14.74
N GLN A 265 -25.50 -5.43 -14.15
CA GLN A 265 -24.64 -4.39 -14.71
C GLN A 265 -23.20 -4.84 -14.97
N ASN A 266 -22.73 -5.86 -14.28
CA ASN A 266 -21.40 -6.45 -14.48
C ASN A 266 -21.30 -7.37 -15.72
N SER A 267 -22.41 -7.65 -16.39
CA SER A 267 -22.46 -8.44 -17.62
C SER A 267 -22.38 -7.55 -18.87
N PRO A 268 -21.91 -8.06 -20.03
CA PRO A 268 -22.03 -7.32 -21.28
C PRO A 268 -23.51 -7.04 -21.60
N ILE A 269 -23.85 -5.75 -21.76
CA ILE A 269 -25.21 -5.30 -22.04
C ILE A 269 -25.21 -4.49 -23.33
N LEU A 270 -26.18 -4.77 -24.22
CA LEU A 270 -26.42 -4.01 -25.44
C LEU A 270 -27.80 -3.34 -25.33
N PRO A 271 -27.86 -2.01 -25.14
CA PRO A 271 -29.10 -1.26 -25.19
C PRO A 271 -29.61 -1.17 -26.64
N ILE A 272 -30.88 -1.42 -26.85
CA ILE A 272 -31.52 -1.48 -28.16
C ILE A 272 -32.53 -0.33 -28.30
N GLN A 273 -32.49 0.37 -29.45
CA GLN A 273 -33.37 1.48 -29.73
C GLN A 273 -34.81 1.00 -30.02
N GLY A 274 -35.77 1.74 -29.48
CA GLY A 274 -37.21 1.54 -29.77
C GLY A 274 -37.77 0.23 -29.25
N ILE A 275 -38.77 -0.31 -29.99
CA ILE A 275 -39.56 -1.49 -29.58
C ILE A 275 -39.14 -2.77 -30.31
N TRP A 276 -38.02 -2.76 -31.02
CA TRP A 276 -37.58 -3.89 -31.86
C TRP A 276 -37.40 -5.18 -31.05
N LEU A 277 -36.95 -5.07 -29.81
CA LEU A 277 -36.72 -6.23 -28.92
C LEU A 277 -38.01 -7.06 -28.66
N LYS A 278 -39.20 -6.43 -28.75
CA LYS A 278 -40.49 -7.11 -28.61
C LYS A 278 -40.76 -8.17 -29.71
N HIS A 279 -40.01 -8.14 -30.82
CA HIS A 279 -40.12 -9.09 -31.91
C HIS A 279 -39.16 -10.27 -31.78
N VAL A 280 -38.27 -10.27 -30.80
CA VAL A 280 -37.23 -11.28 -30.57
C VAL A 280 -37.78 -12.37 -29.67
N GLU A 281 -37.61 -13.64 -30.06
CA GLU A 281 -38.03 -14.81 -29.29
C GLU A 281 -36.84 -15.73 -28.99
N VAL A 282 -36.94 -16.53 -27.93
CA VAL A 282 -35.93 -17.54 -27.60
C VAL A 282 -35.73 -18.50 -28.75
N GLY A 283 -34.47 -18.73 -29.14
CA GLY A 283 -34.08 -19.56 -30.28
C GLY A 283 -33.84 -18.77 -31.58
N ASP A 284 -34.19 -17.50 -31.64
CA ASP A 284 -33.89 -16.65 -32.80
C ASP A 284 -32.37 -16.40 -32.92
N LEU A 285 -31.95 -16.14 -34.16
CA LEU A 285 -30.58 -15.68 -34.47
C LEU A 285 -30.60 -14.20 -34.84
N ILE A 286 -29.61 -13.48 -34.37
CA ILE A 286 -29.44 -12.04 -34.66
C ILE A 286 -28.09 -11.85 -35.35
N GLU A 287 -28.13 -11.52 -36.65
CA GLU A 287 -26.95 -11.23 -37.45
C GLU A 287 -26.61 -9.76 -37.39
N PHE A 288 -25.32 -9.45 -37.28
CA PHE A 288 -24.80 -8.09 -37.37
C PHE A 288 -23.36 -8.08 -37.90
N GLU A 289 -22.90 -6.92 -38.31
CA GLU A 289 -21.51 -6.70 -38.70
C GLU A 289 -20.80 -5.95 -37.58
N ASP A 290 -19.68 -6.52 -37.11
CA ASP A 290 -18.88 -5.88 -36.04
C ASP A 290 -18.02 -4.71 -36.61
N THR A 291 -17.45 -3.86 -35.75
CA THR A 291 -16.63 -2.69 -36.14
C THR A 291 -15.46 -3.04 -37.07
N ARG A 292 -15.11 -4.31 -37.20
CA ARG A 292 -14.03 -4.81 -38.08
C ARG A 292 -14.57 -5.35 -39.43
N GLY A 293 -15.84 -5.07 -39.75
CA GLY A 293 -16.49 -5.59 -40.97
C GLY A 293 -16.72 -7.09 -40.97
N LYS A 294 -16.73 -7.75 -39.79
CA LYS A 294 -16.92 -9.20 -39.71
C LYS A 294 -18.35 -9.55 -39.31
N LYS A 295 -19.00 -10.43 -40.09
CA LYS A 295 -20.31 -10.94 -39.73
C LYS A 295 -20.28 -11.75 -38.43
N ARG A 296 -21.22 -11.48 -37.56
CA ARG A 296 -21.42 -12.08 -36.25
C ARG A 296 -22.86 -12.50 -36.08
N VAL A 297 -23.08 -13.51 -35.27
CA VAL A 297 -24.43 -14.04 -34.99
C VAL A 297 -24.54 -14.22 -33.47
N LEU A 298 -25.56 -13.61 -32.88
CA LEU A 298 -26.03 -13.88 -31.52
C LEU A 298 -27.16 -14.93 -31.60
N GLN A 299 -27.16 -15.86 -30.68
CA GLN A 299 -28.25 -16.79 -30.46
C GLN A 299 -29.02 -16.41 -29.21
N VAL A 300 -30.31 -16.18 -29.32
CA VAL A 300 -31.17 -15.85 -28.17
C VAL A 300 -31.39 -17.12 -27.34
N THR A 301 -30.96 -17.10 -26.09
CA THR A 301 -30.96 -18.27 -25.20
C THR A 301 -32.04 -18.23 -24.14
N GLU A 302 -32.40 -17.02 -23.65
CA GLU A 302 -33.28 -16.87 -22.51
C GLU A 302 -34.00 -15.51 -22.58
N ALA A 303 -35.27 -15.48 -22.15
CA ALA A 303 -36.06 -14.27 -21.98
C ALA A 303 -36.23 -14.00 -20.48
N THR A 304 -35.94 -12.80 -20.03
CA THR A 304 -36.11 -12.35 -18.62
C THR A 304 -36.96 -11.09 -18.57
N GLU A 305 -37.35 -10.68 -17.38
CA GLU A 305 -38.05 -9.40 -17.15
C GLU A 305 -37.22 -8.17 -17.59
N HIS A 306 -35.90 -8.30 -17.59
CA HIS A 306 -34.96 -7.21 -17.95
C HIS A 306 -34.56 -7.22 -19.43
N GLY A 307 -34.86 -8.27 -20.21
CA GLY A 307 -34.48 -8.36 -21.60
C GLY A 307 -34.16 -9.77 -22.09
N MET A 308 -33.41 -9.84 -23.19
CA MET A 308 -33.10 -11.10 -23.87
C MET A 308 -31.64 -11.47 -23.74
N TRP A 309 -31.32 -12.57 -23.05
CA TRP A 309 -29.98 -13.13 -23.04
C TRP A 309 -29.62 -13.77 -24.35
N CYS A 310 -28.46 -13.46 -24.85
CA CYS A 310 -27.92 -14.05 -26.07
C CYS A 310 -26.53 -14.62 -25.81
N SER A 311 -26.16 -15.63 -26.63
CA SER A 311 -24.82 -16.21 -26.63
C SER A 311 -24.11 -16.00 -27.97
N ILE A 312 -22.78 -15.90 -27.93
CA ILE A 312 -21.92 -15.78 -29.11
C ILE A 312 -20.62 -16.57 -28.95
N ASN A 313 -20.24 -17.30 -30.00
CA ASN A 313 -19.04 -18.14 -30.05
C ASN A 313 -17.80 -17.45 -30.65
N LYS A 314 -17.95 -16.22 -31.14
CA LYS A 314 -16.84 -15.47 -31.76
C LYS A 314 -16.73 -14.07 -31.13
N THR A 315 -15.52 -13.64 -30.87
CA THR A 315 -15.29 -12.28 -30.38
C THR A 315 -15.90 -11.25 -31.31
N ALA A 316 -16.69 -10.34 -30.76
CA ALA A 316 -17.36 -9.25 -31.46
C ALA A 316 -17.02 -7.91 -30.81
N TYR A 317 -17.04 -6.85 -31.59
CA TYR A 317 -16.90 -5.45 -31.17
C TYR A 317 -18.09 -4.68 -31.71
N VAL A 318 -18.93 -4.16 -30.81
CA VAL A 318 -20.21 -3.53 -31.14
C VAL A 318 -20.16 -2.07 -30.71
N THR A 319 -20.66 -1.19 -31.57
CA THR A 319 -20.80 0.25 -31.30
C THR A 319 -22.26 0.68 -31.37
N GLU A 320 -22.53 1.89 -30.93
CA GLU A 320 -23.81 2.55 -31.19
C GLU A 320 -24.15 2.52 -32.69
N ASN A 321 -25.42 2.46 -33.02
CA ASN A 321 -25.96 2.35 -34.38
C ASN A 321 -25.58 1.06 -35.14
N THR A 322 -24.94 0.07 -34.50
CA THR A 322 -24.77 -1.27 -35.09
C THR A 322 -26.13 -1.84 -35.44
N CYS A 323 -26.29 -2.23 -36.71
CA CYS A 323 -27.55 -2.77 -37.25
C CYS A 323 -27.67 -4.25 -36.93
N LEU A 324 -28.78 -4.62 -36.30
CA LEU A 324 -29.12 -5.99 -35.91
C LEU A 324 -30.24 -6.54 -36.83
N LYS A 325 -30.02 -7.70 -37.44
CA LYS A 325 -30.95 -8.35 -38.34
C LYS A 325 -31.47 -9.63 -37.71
N LEU A 326 -32.79 -9.73 -37.51
CA LEU A 326 -33.43 -10.88 -36.93
C LEU A 326 -33.65 -11.99 -37.99
N ILE A 327 -33.19 -13.21 -37.68
CA ILE A 327 -33.38 -14.40 -38.51
C ILE A 327 -34.11 -15.44 -37.68
N ARG A 328 -35.29 -15.83 -38.09
CA ARG A 328 -36.09 -16.88 -37.45
C ARG A 328 -36.11 -18.15 -38.28
N ILE A 329 -35.65 -19.27 -37.71
CA ILE A 329 -35.63 -20.57 -38.36
C ILE A 329 -36.86 -21.38 -37.86
N ARG A 330 -37.92 -21.50 -38.67
CA ARG A 330 -39.06 -22.34 -38.34
C ARG A 330 -38.81 -23.79 -38.84
N LYS A 331 -39.15 -24.81 -38.01
CA LYS A 331 -39.04 -26.22 -38.37
C LYS A 331 -39.70 -26.48 -39.76
N ARG A 332 -38.90 -26.93 -40.74
CA ARG A 332 -39.29 -27.30 -42.13
C ARG A 332 -39.54 -26.14 -43.12
N LYS A 333 -39.10 -24.90 -42.88
CA LYS A 333 -39.19 -23.81 -43.88
C LYS A 333 -37.84 -23.09 -43.99
N SER A 334 -37.62 -22.40 -45.12
CA SER A 334 -36.47 -21.55 -45.35
C SER A 334 -36.35 -20.47 -44.26
N PRO A 335 -35.12 -19.98 -43.91
CA PRO A 335 -34.93 -18.91 -42.96
C PRO A 335 -35.77 -17.67 -43.34
N MET A 336 -36.53 -17.16 -42.38
CA MET A 336 -37.38 -15.99 -42.60
C MET A 336 -36.63 -14.77 -42.02
N HIS A 337 -36.29 -13.84 -42.91
CA HIS A 337 -35.70 -12.55 -42.50
C HIS A 337 -36.82 -11.56 -42.18
N PHE A 338 -36.71 -10.92 -41.02
CA PHE A 338 -37.60 -9.80 -40.67
C PHE A 338 -37.16 -8.52 -41.35
N SER A 339 -38.11 -7.78 -41.94
CA SER A 339 -37.81 -6.52 -42.63
C SER A 339 -37.37 -5.39 -41.70
N LYS A 340 -37.76 -5.44 -40.41
CA LYS A 340 -37.39 -4.46 -39.41
C LYS A 340 -36.04 -4.79 -38.81
N GLN A 341 -35.13 -3.83 -38.86
CA GLN A 341 -33.80 -3.91 -38.24
C GLN A 341 -33.83 -3.28 -36.85
N GLY A 342 -33.11 -3.88 -35.89
CA GLY A 342 -32.81 -3.28 -34.62
C GLY A 342 -31.54 -2.42 -34.72
N LEU A 343 -31.47 -1.35 -33.95
CA LEU A 343 -30.26 -0.57 -33.82
C LEU A 343 -29.79 -0.58 -32.37
N VAL A 344 -28.49 -0.73 -32.18
CA VAL A 344 -27.88 -0.57 -30.87
C VAL A 344 -27.93 0.90 -30.49
N ALA A 345 -28.43 1.20 -29.28
CA ALA A 345 -28.43 2.55 -28.71
C ALA A 345 -27.06 2.91 -28.14
N ALA A 346 -26.96 4.08 -27.54
CA ALA A 346 -25.73 4.54 -26.89
C ALA A 346 -25.26 3.50 -25.86
N ILE A 347 -24.09 2.93 -26.10
CA ILE A 347 -23.44 1.98 -25.19
C ILE A 347 -22.75 2.81 -24.12
N PRO A 348 -22.87 2.44 -22.81
CA PRO A 348 -22.08 3.12 -21.78
C PRO A 348 -20.60 3.02 -22.14
N ALA A 349 -19.91 4.12 -22.05
CA ALA A 349 -18.48 4.18 -22.34
C ALA A 349 -17.76 3.15 -21.46
N SER A 350 -17.26 2.07 -22.04
CA SER A 350 -16.26 1.25 -21.36
C SER A 350 -15.11 2.20 -21.01
N ARG A 351 -14.51 2.03 -19.82
CA ARG A 351 -13.44 2.91 -19.29
C ARG A 351 -12.50 3.33 -20.42
N ALA A 352 -12.63 4.58 -20.87
CA ALA A 352 -11.82 5.12 -21.94
C ALA A 352 -10.35 5.10 -21.53
N ALA A 353 -9.48 4.80 -22.47
CA ALA A 353 -8.05 4.77 -22.23
C ALA A 353 -7.32 5.44 -23.39
N ILE A 354 -6.34 6.27 -23.08
CA ILE A 354 -5.40 6.84 -24.04
C ILE A 354 -4.20 5.88 -24.11
N LEU A 355 -3.87 5.39 -25.31
CA LEU A 355 -2.66 4.61 -25.52
C LEU A 355 -1.49 5.57 -25.63
N VAL A 356 -0.48 5.38 -24.78
CA VAL A 356 0.76 6.17 -24.73
C VAL A 356 1.96 5.28 -25.00
N ARG A 357 2.92 5.78 -25.77
CA ARG A 357 4.17 5.10 -26.11
C ARG A 357 5.36 5.98 -25.76
N ARG A 358 6.51 5.38 -25.68
CA ARG A 358 7.76 6.13 -25.54
C ARG A 358 7.94 7.10 -26.72
N GLY A 359 8.21 8.36 -26.40
CA GLY A 359 8.35 9.43 -27.40
C GLY A 359 7.09 10.24 -27.62
N ASP A 360 5.92 9.77 -27.14
CA ASP A 360 4.70 10.55 -27.21
C ASP A 360 4.75 11.76 -26.27
N THR A 361 4.08 12.85 -26.66
CA THR A 361 3.81 13.99 -25.79
C THR A 361 2.36 13.91 -25.34
N ILE A 362 2.11 14.08 -24.03
CA ILE A 362 0.77 14.29 -23.48
C ILE A 362 0.70 15.65 -22.81
N ILE A 363 -0.44 16.32 -22.88
CA ILE A 363 -0.70 17.59 -22.22
C ILE A 363 -1.56 17.31 -20.98
N LEU A 364 -1.02 17.57 -19.79
CA LEU A 364 -1.83 17.61 -18.58
C LEU A 364 -2.51 18.97 -18.50
N THR A 365 -3.81 18.99 -18.24
CA THR A 365 -4.61 20.22 -18.21
C THR A 365 -5.15 20.53 -16.82
N ARG A 366 -5.27 21.81 -16.52
CA ARG A 366 -5.88 22.34 -15.29
C ARG A 366 -7.40 22.23 -15.34
N ASP A 367 -8.00 22.45 -16.51
CA ASP A 367 -9.43 22.29 -16.68
C ASP A 367 -9.84 20.81 -16.51
N GLN A 368 -11.08 20.60 -16.11
CA GLN A 368 -11.62 19.25 -15.86
C GLN A 368 -12.38 18.70 -17.09
N THR A 369 -12.17 19.29 -18.27
CA THR A 369 -12.69 18.75 -19.52
C THR A 369 -12.15 17.33 -19.72
N PRO A 370 -13.03 16.34 -20.00
CA PRO A 370 -12.58 14.97 -20.19
C PRO A 370 -11.45 14.86 -21.20
N GLY A 371 -10.41 14.12 -20.82
CA GLY A 371 -9.22 13.92 -21.65
C GLY A 371 -9.55 13.26 -22.99
N ILE A 372 -8.80 13.61 -24.01
CA ILE A 372 -8.95 13.10 -25.38
C ILE A 372 -7.64 12.47 -25.86
N PRO A 373 -7.70 11.42 -26.70
CA PRO A 373 -6.52 10.82 -27.32
C PRO A 373 -5.84 11.78 -28.30
N ALA A 374 -4.58 11.48 -28.65
CA ALA A 374 -3.87 12.21 -29.68
C ALA A 374 -4.61 12.10 -31.02
N GLN A 375 -4.68 13.21 -31.75
CA GLN A 375 -5.18 13.23 -33.11
C GLN A 375 -4.04 12.91 -34.07
N ILE A 376 -4.24 11.91 -34.91
CA ILE A 376 -3.24 11.41 -35.85
C ILE A 376 -3.77 11.58 -37.26
N ASP A 377 -2.94 12.14 -38.15
CA ASP A 377 -3.24 12.18 -39.58
C ASP A 377 -3.22 10.75 -40.14
N GLU A 378 -4.35 10.31 -40.71
CA GLU A 378 -4.52 8.93 -41.22
C GLU A 378 -3.61 8.62 -42.42
N GLN A 379 -3.17 9.64 -43.17
CA GLN A 379 -2.35 9.46 -44.36
C GLN A 379 -0.85 9.48 -44.05
N THR A 380 -0.44 10.37 -43.15
CA THR A 380 0.97 10.57 -42.80
C THR A 380 1.41 9.87 -41.50
N ALA A 381 0.44 9.39 -40.72
CA ALA A 381 0.65 8.86 -39.35
C ALA A 381 1.32 9.87 -38.39
N GLN A 382 1.31 11.17 -38.74
CA GLN A 382 1.85 12.22 -37.87
C GLN A 382 0.83 12.67 -36.84
N VAL A 383 1.31 13.01 -35.64
CA VAL A 383 0.48 13.58 -34.59
C VAL A 383 0.13 15.02 -34.95
N ILE A 384 -1.15 15.31 -35.19
CA ILE A 384 -1.69 16.65 -35.44
C ILE A 384 -1.86 17.40 -34.11
N ALA A 385 -2.37 16.72 -33.09
CA ALA A 385 -2.52 17.25 -31.74
C ALA A 385 -2.19 16.17 -30.70
N PRO A 386 -1.41 16.48 -29.67
CA PRO A 386 -1.09 15.55 -28.60
C PRO A 386 -2.32 15.21 -27.76
N ALA A 387 -2.27 14.07 -27.06
CA ALA A 387 -3.30 13.66 -26.12
C ALA A 387 -3.41 14.68 -24.96
N ARG A 388 -4.62 14.93 -24.49
CA ARG A 388 -4.91 15.84 -23.37
C ARG A 388 -5.53 15.08 -22.23
N VAL A 389 -5.09 15.34 -20.99
CA VAL A 389 -5.54 14.61 -19.81
C VAL A 389 -5.71 15.59 -18.64
N PRO A 390 -6.89 15.70 -18.05
CA PRO A 390 -7.08 16.56 -16.88
C PRO A 390 -6.38 15.99 -15.64
N CYS A 391 -6.02 16.88 -14.71
CA CYS A 391 -5.35 16.57 -13.46
C CYS A 391 -6.26 16.90 -12.27
N SER A 392 -6.44 15.99 -11.31
CA SER A 392 -7.35 16.17 -10.18
C SER A 392 -6.94 17.28 -9.20
N LEU A 393 -5.64 17.61 -9.11
CA LEU A 393 -5.10 18.65 -8.23
C LEU A 393 -4.27 19.66 -9.06
N PRO A 394 -4.91 20.56 -9.82
CA PRO A 394 -4.21 21.44 -10.76
C PRO A 394 -3.27 22.47 -10.08
N ASP A 395 -3.40 22.70 -8.79
CA ASP A 395 -2.49 23.60 -8.04
C ASP A 395 -1.04 23.13 -8.07
N VAL A 396 -0.78 21.84 -8.34
CA VAL A 396 0.58 21.31 -8.51
C VAL A 396 1.31 21.96 -9.68
N PHE A 397 0.60 22.46 -10.70
CA PHE A 397 1.21 23.11 -11.88
C PHE A 397 2.07 24.32 -11.48
N ALA A 398 1.69 25.05 -10.43
CA ALA A 398 2.50 26.15 -9.93
C ALA A 398 3.82 25.68 -9.29
N MET A 399 3.86 24.45 -8.77
CA MET A 399 4.93 23.92 -7.93
C MET A 399 5.98 23.11 -8.69
N VAL A 400 5.62 22.54 -9.84
CA VAL A 400 6.52 21.73 -10.67
C VAL A 400 7.46 22.60 -11.52
N LYS A 401 8.57 21.99 -11.97
CA LYS A 401 9.56 22.63 -12.84
C LYS A 401 9.79 21.81 -14.10
N VAL A 402 10.21 22.49 -15.16
CA VAL A 402 10.69 21.85 -16.39
C VAL A 402 11.89 20.98 -16.08
N GLY A 403 11.93 19.77 -16.63
CA GLY A 403 12.96 18.77 -16.40
C GLY A 403 12.64 17.78 -15.27
N GLU A 404 11.63 18.04 -14.43
CA GLU A 404 11.23 17.12 -13.36
C GLU A 404 10.52 15.88 -13.93
N LYS A 405 10.71 14.76 -13.26
CA LYS A 405 10.11 13.46 -13.61
C LYS A 405 8.66 13.39 -13.16
N ILE A 406 7.84 12.74 -13.96
CA ILE A 406 6.45 12.42 -13.67
C ILE A 406 6.18 10.94 -13.95
N LEU A 407 5.47 10.28 -13.04
CA LEU A 407 5.10 8.88 -13.15
C LEU A 407 3.59 8.72 -13.12
N PHE A 408 3.10 7.72 -13.85
CA PHE A 408 1.69 7.43 -13.98
C PHE A 408 1.39 5.97 -13.63
N ASP A 409 0.20 5.71 -13.06
CA ASP A 409 -0.33 4.37 -12.74
C ASP A 409 0.67 3.56 -11.91
N ASP A 410 1.06 4.12 -10.74
CA ASP A 410 2.04 3.55 -9.80
C ASP A 410 3.40 3.25 -10.45
N GLY A 411 3.85 4.15 -11.31
CA GLY A 411 5.16 4.06 -11.99
C GLY A 411 5.20 3.12 -13.20
N ARG A 412 4.05 2.67 -13.69
CA ARG A 412 3.93 1.78 -14.84
C ARG A 412 4.53 2.38 -16.11
N PHE A 413 4.40 3.68 -16.30
CA PHE A 413 5.11 4.46 -17.32
C PHE A 413 5.46 5.84 -16.77
N SER A 414 6.43 6.48 -17.39
CA SER A 414 6.96 7.75 -16.90
C SER A 414 7.32 8.72 -18.02
N GLY A 415 7.37 9.99 -17.67
CA GLY A 415 7.77 11.07 -18.54
C GLY A 415 8.57 12.14 -17.83
N VAL A 416 8.90 13.19 -18.59
CA VAL A 416 9.58 14.38 -18.11
C VAL A 416 8.78 15.61 -18.55
N ILE A 417 8.59 16.58 -17.68
CA ILE A 417 7.94 17.85 -17.98
C ILE A 417 8.86 18.63 -18.92
N GLN A 418 8.44 18.79 -20.18
CA GLN A 418 9.21 19.52 -21.20
C GLN A 418 8.92 21.01 -21.20
N GLN A 419 7.62 21.36 -21.06
CA GLN A 419 7.17 22.76 -21.04
C GLN A 419 6.12 22.93 -19.95
N LYS A 420 6.09 24.13 -19.40
CA LYS A 420 5.13 24.53 -18.38
C LYS A 420 4.44 25.82 -18.81
N HIS A 421 3.13 25.76 -18.90
CA HIS A 421 2.25 26.90 -19.17
C HIS A 421 1.42 27.23 -17.92
N ALA A 422 0.61 28.26 -17.96
CA ALA A 422 -0.23 28.64 -16.81
C ALA A 422 -1.19 27.52 -16.40
N ASP A 423 -1.81 26.87 -17.37
CA ASP A 423 -2.89 25.88 -17.19
C ASP A 423 -2.58 24.52 -17.83
N GLU A 424 -1.36 24.29 -18.32
CA GLU A 424 -0.97 23.09 -19.03
C GLU A 424 0.49 22.70 -18.73
N LEU A 425 0.76 21.39 -18.75
CA LEU A 425 2.11 20.83 -18.70
C LEU A 425 2.30 19.89 -19.88
N ASP A 426 3.32 20.15 -20.71
CA ASP A 426 3.72 19.25 -21.77
C ASP A 426 4.66 18.18 -21.19
N VAL A 427 4.26 16.94 -21.27
CA VAL A 427 4.99 15.79 -20.73
C VAL A 427 5.43 14.87 -21.86
N LEU A 428 6.73 14.74 -22.04
CA LEU A 428 7.32 13.74 -22.94
C LEU A 428 7.37 12.40 -22.22
N ILE A 429 6.78 11.36 -22.78
CA ILE A 429 6.86 9.99 -22.27
C ILE A 429 8.25 9.41 -22.58
N THR A 430 9.02 9.15 -21.53
CA THR A 430 10.40 8.64 -21.64
C THR A 430 10.49 7.13 -21.45
N GLN A 431 9.51 6.54 -20.74
CA GLN A 431 9.44 5.11 -20.47
C GLN A 431 7.99 4.62 -20.58
N ALA A 432 7.76 3.65 -21.44
CA ALA A 432 6.52 2.89 -21.58
C ALA A 432 6.87 1.53 -22.22
N ARG A 433 5.94 0.58 -22.19
CA ARG A 433 6.10 -0.70 -22.90
C ARG A 433 6.12 -0.51 -24.42
N ASP A 434 6.76 -1.41 -25.15
CA ASP A 434 6.89 -1.30 -26.61
C ASP A 434 5.52 -1.31 -27.31
N GLU A 435 4.57 -2.11 -26.82
CA GLU A 435 3.19 -2.12 -27.31
C GLU A 435 2.36 -0.90 -26.86
N GLY A 436 2.91 -0.10 -25.97
CA GLY A 436 2.27 1.05 -25.33
C GLY A 436 1.58 0.70 -24.01
N ASP A 437 1.32 1.72 -23.21
CA ASP A 437 0.58 1.64 -21.96
C ASP A 437 -0.75 2.40 -22.07
N LYS A 438 -1.76 1.92 -21.34
CA LYS A 438 -3.09 2.53 -21.32
C LYS A 438 -3.19 3.49 -20.15
N LEU A 439 -3.31 4.77 -20.43
CA LEU A 439 -3.65 5.79 -19.46
C LEU A 439 -5.18 5.87 -19.33
N MET A 440 -5.69 5.58 -18.16
CA MET A 440 -7.13 5.60 -17.84
C MET A 440 -7.43 6.74 -16.86
N ALA A 441 -8.72 7.02 -16.67
CA ALA A 441 -9.19 7.90 -15.61
C ALA A 441 -8.82 7.36 -14.21
N ASP A 442 -8.71 8.25 -13.24
CA ASP A 442 -8.46 7.97 -11.82
C ASP A 442 -7.13 7.21 -11.56
N LYS A 443 -6.13 7.41 -12.42
CA LYS A 443 -4.80 6.82 -12.25
C LYS A 443 -3.88 7.76 -11.47
N GLY A 444 -3.15 7.19 -10.50
CA GLY A 444 -2.17 7.94 -9.70
C GLY A 444 -1.13 8.63 -10.57
N ILE A 445 -0.81 9.87 -10.21
CA ILE A 445 0.31 10.66 -10.76
C ILE A 445 1.27 10.95 -9.62
N ASN A 446 2.54 10.64 -9.80
CA ASN A 446 3.60 10.93 -8.83
C ASN A 446 4.62 11.91 -9.42
N LEU A 447 5.09 12.82 -8.58
CA LEU A 447 6.04 13.88 -8.92
C LEU A 447 7.22 13.84 -7.94
N PRO A 448 8.10 12.83 -8.04
CA PRO A 448 9.12 12.52 -7.02
C PRO A 448 10.17 13.62 -6.84
N ASP A 449 10.42 14.44 -7.86
CA ASP A 449 11.39 15.52 -7.83
C ASP A 449 10.78 16.86 -7.35
N SER A 450 9.43 16.94 -7.27
CA SER A 450 8.72 18.18 -6.97
C SER A 450 8.42 18.31 -5.48
N ARG A 451 8.66 19.50 -4.93
CA ARG A 451 8.28 19.82 -3.54
C ARG A 451 6.85 20.31 -3.49
N LEU A 452 5.91 19.39 -3.43
CA LEU A 452 4.49 19.71 -3.37
C LEU A 452 4.10 20.24 -1.98
N LYS A 453 3.46 21.41 -1.94
CA LYS A 453 2.91 22.03 -0.72
C LYS A 453 1.39 21.85 -0.69
N LEU A 454 0.95 20.60 -0.68
CA LEU A 454 -0.46 20.26 -0.59
C LEU A 454 -0.92 20.25 0.88
N ALA A 455 -2.19 20.52 1.12
CA ALA A 455 -2.79 20.33 2.42
C ALA A 455 -2.85 18.83 2.74
N ALA A 456 -2.44 18.43 3.94
CA ALA A 456 -2.44 17.02 4.36
C ALA A 456 -3.85 16.43 4.49
N LEU A 457 -4.86 17.29 4.71
CA LEU A 457 -6.27 16.92 4.78
C LEU A 457 -7.05 17.74 3.75
N SER A 458 -7.79 17.08 2.90
CA SER A 458 -8.78 17.67 2.00
C SER A 458 -10.11 17.90 2.75
N THR A 459 -11.06 18.59 2.12
CA THR A 459 -12.42 18.75 2.68
C THR A 459 -13.10 17.40 2.88
N SER A 460 -12.97 16.49 1.91
CA SER A 460 -13.51 15.13 2.02
C SER A 460 -12.84 14.30 3.12
N ASP A 461 -11.53 14.48 3.36
CA ASP A 461 -10.85 13.82 4.48
C ASP A 461 -11.42 14.29 5.83
N ILE A 462 -11.79 15.56 5.96
CA ILE A 462 -12.38 16.11 7.18
C ILE A 462 -13.78 15.51 7.42
N GLU A 463 -14.60 15.38 6.37
CA GLU A 463 -15.91 14.71 6.44
C GLU A 463 -15.75 13.23 6.83
N CYS A 464 -14.82 12.51 6.20
CA CYS A 464 -14.49 11.14 6.57
C CYS A 464 -14.01 11.03 8.03
N LEU A 465 -13.25 12.02 8.53
CA LEU A 465 -12.72 12.01 9.89
C LEU A 465 -13.84 12.08 10.94
N GLU A 466 -14.92 12.82 10.69
CA GLU A 466 -16.09 12.86 11.57
C GLU A 466 -16.73 11.49 11.72
N PHE A 467 -16.86 10.75 10.62
CA PHE A 467 -17.34 9.37 10.63
C PHE A 467 -16.36 8.42 11.36
N ILE A 468 -15.06 8.53 11.06
CA ILE A 468 -14.01 7.70 11.66
C ILE A 468 -13.98 7.82 13.18
N VAL A 469 -14.09 9.05 13.69
CA VAL A 469 -14.10 9.32 15.15
C VAL A 469 -15.22 8.57 15.85
N GLN A 470 -16.39 8.44 15.22
CA GLN A 470 -17.56 7.77 15.81
C GLN A 470 -17.52 6.25 15.69
N HIS A 471 -16.92 5.69 14.65
CA HIS A 471 -17.13 4.30 14.27
C HIS A 471 -15.87 3.43 14.25
N ALA A 472 -14.69 3.99 13.99
CA ALA A 472 -13.44 3.23 13.91
C ALA A 472 -12.56 3.38 15.15
N ASP A 473 -11.58 2.49 15.32
CA ASP A 473 -10.61 2.53 16.44
C ASP A 473 -9.38 3.38 16.07
N MET A 474 -8.98 3.36 14.80
CA MET A 474 -7.77 3.98 14.30
C MET A 474 -8.07 4.83 13.06
N VAL A 475 -7.35 5.96 12.94
CA VAL A 475 -7.32 6.79 11.73
C VAL A 475 -5.96 6.70 11.06
N GLY A 476 -5.96 6.38 9.75
CA GLY A 476 -4.77 6.39 8.90
C GLY A 476 -4.63 7.72 8.18
N LEU A 477 -3.49 8.41 8.35
CA LEU A 477 -3.19 9.65 7.64
C LEU A 477 -2.25 9.37 6.47
N SER A 478 -2.75 9.58 5.24
CA SER A 478 -2.00 9.34 4.00
C SER A 478 -1.15 10.55 3.59
N PHE A 479 -0.09 10.29 2.83
CA PHE A 479 0.79 11.30 2.22
C PHE A 479 1.39 12.31 3.21
N VAL A 480 1.78 11.85 4.40
CA VAL A 480 2.44 12.70 5.39
C VAL A 480 3.84 13.06 4.92
N ASN A 481 4.12 14.36 4.84
CA ASN A 481 5.39 14.91 4.39
C ASN A 481 6.20 15.60 5.51
N GLN A 482 5.54 16.08 6.56
CA GLN A 482 6.17 16.87 7.60
C GLN A 482 5.35 16.93 8.91
N ALA A 483 6.00 17.34 9.99
CA ALA A 483 5.37 17.42 11.32
C ALA A 483 4.10 18.30 11.40
N LYS A 484 3.95 19.30 10.52
CA LYS A 484 2.73 20.14 10.49
C LYS A 484 1.50 19.37 10.07
N ASP A 485 1.67 18.31 9.26
CA ASP A 485 0.56 17.48 8.76
C ASP A 485 -0.08 16.72 9.92
N ILE A 486 0.77 16.20 10.81
CA ILE A 486 0.33 15.55 12.06
C ILE A 486 -0.40 16.56 12.98
N LYS A 487 0.15 17.74 13.15
CA LYS A 487 -0.46 18.78 13.99
C LYS A 487 -1.84 19.19 13.49
N LEU A 488 -2.03 19.22 12.17
CA LEU A 488 -3.34 19.52 11.57
C LEU A 488 -4.36 18.44 11.94
N LEU A 489 -4.02 17.15 11.78
CA LEU A 489 -4.90 16.05 12.19
C LEU A 489 -5.21 16.12 13.71
N GLN A 490 -4.20 16.32 14.55
CA GLN A 490 -4.36 16.45 16.00
C GLN A 490 -5.32 17.61 16.37
N GLN A 491 -5.27 18.73 15.66
CA GLN A 491 -6.19 19.86 15.85
C GLN A 491 -7.64 19.49 15.50
N HIS A 492 -7.85 18.75 14.41
CA HIS A 492 -9.19 18.27 14.04
C HIS A 492 -9.72 17.24 15.05
N LEU A 493 -8.89 16.27 15.47
CA LEU A 493 -9.27 15.31 16.51
C LEU A 493 -9.65 16.00 17.82
N LYS A 494 -8.92 17.04 18.22
CA LYS A 494 -9.25 17.86 19.40
C LYS A 494 -10.59 18.56 19.26
N ARG A 495 -10.90 19.13 18.08
CA ARG A 495 -12.21 19.76 17.82
C ARG A 495 -13.37 18.77 17.91
N LEU A 496 -13.10 17.50 17.59
CA LEU A 496 -14.06 16.40 17.66
C LEU A 496 -14.07 15.69 19.03
N ASN A 497 -13.32 16.18 20.03
CA ASN A 497 -13.14 15.58 21.36
C ASN A 497 -12.62 14.12 21.28
N ALA A 498 -11.69 13.86 20.36
CA ALA A 498 -11.19 12.52 20.04
C ALA A 498 -9.65 12.44 20.11
N GLU A 499 -9.02 13.17 21.04
CA GLU A 499 -7.56 13.20 21.21
C GLU A 499 -6.95 11.82 21.50
N ASN A 500 -7.76 10.90 22.04
CA ASN A 500 -7.34 9.52 22.36
C ASN A 500 -7.43 8.57 21.16
N LYS A 501 -7.92 9.03 19.99
CA LYS A 501 -7.99 8.21 18.78
C LYS A 501 -6.59 7.77 18.36
N THR A 502 -6.40 6.49 18.07
CA THR A 502 -5.13 5.95 17.55
C THR A 502 -4.83 6.56 16.17
N ILE A 503 -3.62 7.06 16.00
CA ILE A 503 -3.15 7.65 14.74
C ILE A 503 -2.12 6.73 14.09
N ILE A 504 -2.39 6.27 12.87
CA ILE A 504 -1.45 5.55 12.02
C ILE A 504 -0.97 6.48 10.90
N VAL A 505 0.31 6.79 10.89
CA VAL A 505 0.92 7.66 9.87
C VAL A 505 1.50 6.82 8.76
N LYS A 506 1.16 7.16 7.51
CA LYS A 506 1.63 6.43 6.34
C LYS A 506 2.83 7.15 5.70
N ILE A 507 3.94 6.44 5.61
CA ILE A 507 5.16 6.91 4.95
C ILE A 507 5.11 6.43 3.50
N GLU A 508 4.78 7.35 2.60
CA GLU A 508 4.47 7.10 1.19
C GLU A 508 5.34 7.91 0.24
N THR A 509 6.00 8.95 0.75
CA THR A 509 6.73 9.91 -0.06
C THR A 509 8.17 10.05 0.38
N ARG A 510 9.02 10.51 -0.53
CA ARG A 510 10.40 10.86 -0.23
C ARG A 510 10.50 11.91 0.88
N ALA A 511 9.66 12.96 0.83
CA ALA A 511 9.65 14.01 1.85
C ALA A 511 9.25 13.47 3.24
N GLY A 512 8.27 12.56 3.30
CA GLY A 512 7.87 11.90 4.55
C GLY A 512 9.01 11.09 5.17
N PHE A 513 9.79 10.39 4.35
CA PHE A 513 10.98 9.68 4.81
C PHE A 513 12.09 10.63 5.28
N GLU A 514 12.39 11.68 4.52
CA GLU A 514 13.44 12.66 4.87
C GLU A 514 13.15 13.40 6.19
N HIS A 515 11.86 13.62 6.53
CA HIS A 515 11.44 14.29 7.78
C HIS A 515 10.92 13.32 8.85
N LEU A 516 11.21 12.02 8.72
CA LEU A 516 10.66 10.99 9.61
C LEU A 516 10.91 11.25 11.11
N PRO A 517 12.11 11.71 11.56
CA PRO A 517 12.33 12.02 12.97
C PRO A 517 11.38 13.11 13.51
N GLU A 518 11.17 14.20 12.74
CA GLU A 518 10.28 15.30 13.12
C GLU A 518 8.81 14.88 13.13
N ILE A 519 8.42 14.03 12.19
CA ILE A 519 7.08 13.43 12.11
C ILE A 519 6.84 12.57 13.35
N ILE A 520 7.78 11.71 13.74
CA ILE A 520 7.67 10.86 14.93
C ILE A 520 7.53 11.72 16.20
N PHE A 521 8.34 12.76 16.38
CA PHE A 521 8.20 13.65 17.53
C PHE A 521 6.85 14.38 17.58
N ALA A 522 6.30 14.77 16.43
CA ALA A 522 4.98 15.36 16.38
C ALA A 522 3.89 14.34 16.73
N LEU A 523 4.03 13.11 16.24
CA LEU A 523 3.13 12.00 16.48
C LEU A 523 3.10 11.59 17.96
N MET A 524 4.26 11.54 18.63
CA MET A 524 4.40 11.25 20.06
C MET A 524 3.65 12.20 21.02
N LYS A 525 2.99 13.24 20.50
CA LYS A 525 2.10 14.09 21.31
C LYS A 525 0.73 13.47 21.53
N SER A 526 0.37 12.46 20.73
CA SER A 526 -0.85 11.65 20.88
C SER A 526 -0.56 10.39 21.69
N PRO A 527 -1.53 9.84 22.43
CA PRO A 527 -1.31 8.69 23.33
C PRO A 527 -1.01 7.39 22.59
N ASN A 528 -1.76 7.06 21.54
CA ASN A 528 -1.67 5.80 20.79
C ASN A 528 -1.32 6.08 19.33
N ILE A 529 -0.17 5.56 18.89
CA ILE A 529 0.44 5.95 17.62
C ILE A 529 1.16 4.77 16.95
N GLY A 530 1.12 4.74 15.62
CA GLY A 530 1.86 3.76 14.82
C GLY A 530 2.27 4.32 13.46
N LEU A 531 3.12 3.59 12.76
CA LEU A 531 3.55 3.90 11.39
C LEU A 531 3.09 2.82 10.41
N MET A 532 2.86 3.22 9.17
CA MET A 532 2.65 2.29 8.06
C MET A 532 3.68 2.56 6.96
N ILE A 533 4.43 1.54 6.59
CA ILE A 533 5.29 1.57 5.40
C ILE A 533 4.42 1.28 4.19
N ALA A 534 3.97 2.31 3.50
CA ALA A 534 3.11 2.16 2.32
C ALA A 534 3.99 1.99 1.06
N ARG A 535 4.48 0.76 0.88
CA ARG A 535 5.56 0.41 -0.05
C ARG A 535 5.26 0.68 -1.51
N GLY A 536 3.98 0.61 -1.92
CA GLY A 536 3.57 0.89 -3.29
C GLY A 536 3.95 2.31 -3.72
N ASP A 537 3.42 3.32 -3.03
CA ASP A 537 3.71 4.73 -3.33
C ASP A 537 5.16 5.08 -2.96
N LEU A 538 5.71 4.56 -1.85
CA LEU A 538 7.08 4.84 -1.43
C LEU A 538 8.12 4.40 -2.47
N ALA A 539 7.94 3.23 -3.10
CA ALA A 539 8.83 2.74 -4.15
C ALA A 539 8.79 3.62 -5.40
N VAL A 540 7.61 4.13 -5.75
CA VAL A 540 7.44 5.03 -6.89
C VAL A 540 8.10 6.39 -6.63
N GLU A 541 7.98 6.90 -5.42
CA GLU A 541 8.53 8.21 -5.00
C GLU A 541 10.05 8.20 -4.80
N CYS A 542 10.62 7.10 -4.31
CA CYS A 542 12.05 7.03 -3.94
C CYS A 542 12.92 6.24 -4.92
N GLY A 543 12.31 5.48 -5.83
CA GLY A 543 12.95 4.49 -6.69
C GLY A 543 12.83 3.07 -6.13
N PHE A 544 12.51 2.12 -7.01
CA PHE A 544 12.28 0.72 -6.62
C PHE A 544 13.54 0.07 -6.02
N GLU A 545 14.70 0.45 -6.52
CA GLU A 545 16.01 -0.03 -6.07
C GLU A 545 16.34 0.36 -4.63
N ARG A 546 15.75 1.45 -4.13
CA ARG A 546 15.96 1.94 -2.76
C ARG A 546 14.97 1.39 -1.75
N LEU A 547 13.90 0.74 -2.20
CA LEU A 547 12.80 0.35 -1.32
C LEU A 547 13.26 -0.50 -0.13
N ALA A 548 14.16 -1.48 -0.36
CA ALA A 548 14.65 -2.34 0.71
C ALA A 548 15.44 -1.56 1.78
N GLU A 549 16.32 -0.63 1.35
CA GLU A 549 17.07 0.28 2.24
C GLU A 549 16.12 1.11 3.10
N LEU A 550 15.10 1.73 2.48
CA LEU A 550 14.15 2.59 3.17
C LEU A 550 13.31 1.81 4.20
N GLN A 551 12.88 0.60 3.86
CA GLN A 551 12.18 -0.29 4.80
C GLN A 551 13.04 -0.57 6.05
N GLU A 552 14.32 -0.89 5.85
CA GLU A 552 15.26 -1.11 6.96
C GLU A 552 15.42 0.10 7.86
N GLU A 553 15.54 1.29 7.28
CA GLU A 553 15.71 2.52 8.03
C GLU A 553 14.44 2.91 8.79
N ILE A 554 13.26 2.76 8.17
CA ILE A 554 11.97 3.01 8.84
C ILE A 554 11.75 2.04 9.99
N LEU A 555 12.00 0.73 9.80
CA LEU A 555 11.91 -0.26 10.87
C LEU A 555 12.84 0.07 12.03
N SER A 556 14.09 0.48 11.74
CA SER A 556 15.08 0.78 12.77
C SER A 556 14.74 2.00 13.60
N ILE A 557 14.32 3.09 12.95
CA ILE A 557 13.93 4.31 13.68
C ILE A 557 12.62 4.09 14.45
N SER A 558 11.71 3.26 13.93
CA SER A 558 10.47 2.90 14.63
C SER A 558 10.75 2.04 15.86
N ASP A 559 11.68 1.07 15.76
CA ASP A 559 12.14 0.27 16.92
C ASP A 559 12.76 1.16 17.99
N ALA A 560 13.58 2.13 17.59
CA ALA A 560 14.18 3.10 18.49
C ALA A 560 13.15 4.03 19.15
N ALA A 561 12.07 4.32 18.46
CA ALA A 561 10.95 5.12 18.95
C ALA A 561 9.86 4.29 19.66
N HIS A 562 10.03 2.98 19.75
CA HIS A 562 9.04 1.99 20.25
C HIS A 562 7.67 2.15 19.59
N LEU A 563 7.66 2.44 18.28
CA LEU A 563 6.46 2.59 17.47
C LEU A 563 6.13 1.33 16.72
N PRO A 564 4.90 0.79 16.87
CA PRO A 564 4.42 -0.31 16.06
C PRO A 564 4.36 0.07 14.57
N VAL A 565 4.82 -0.85 13.73
CA VAL A 565 4.88 -0.68 12.27
C VAL A 565 3.92 -1.63 11.59
N ILE A 566 3.17 -1.11 10.62
CA ILE A 566 2.40 -1.89 9.66
C ILE A 566 3.22 -2.01 8.36
N TRP A 567 3.59 -3.23 8.00
CA TRP A 567 4.19 -3.55 6.71
C TRP A 567 3.10 -3.67 5.65
N ALA A 568 2.98 -2.69 4.76
CA ALA A 568 1.79 -2.54 3.95
C ALA A 568 2.08 -2.56 2.44
N THR A 569 1.02 -2.85 1.69
CA THR A 569 0.92 -2.94 0.23
C THR A 569 1.79 -4.02 -0.41
N GLN A 570 1.30 -4.61 -1.50
CA GLN A 570 2.02 -5.60 -2.33
C GLN A 570 2.50 -6.86 -1.57
N VAL A 571 1.91 -7.21 -0.42
CA VAL A 571 2.15 -8.47 0.27
C VAL A 571 1.19 -9.51 -0.28
N LEU A 572 1.70 -10.62 -0.82
CA LEU A 572 0.91 -11.73 -1.39
C LEU A 572 -0.23 -11.26 -2.32
N GLU A 573 0.00 -10.19 -3.09
CA GLU A 573 -1.04 -9.56 -3.89
C GLU A 573 -1.49 -10.47 -5.06
N THR A 574 -0.54 -11.21 -5.67
CA THR A 574 -0.87 -12.21 -6.70
C THR A 574 -1.66 -13.37 -6.07
N ALA A 575 -1.29 -13.81 -4.87
CA ALA A 575 -2.04 -14.83 -4.14
C ALA A 575 -3.49 -14.38 -3.88
N ALA A 576 -3.70 -13.15 -3.40
CA ALA A 576 -5.04 -12.60 -3.16
C ALA A 576 -5.87 -12.46 -4.45
N LYS A 577 -5.22 -12.17 -5.60
CA LYS A 577 -5.88 -12.01 -6.91
C LYS A 577 -6.13 -13.32 -7.64
N THR A 578 -5.23 -14.30 -7.56
CA THR A 578 -5.23 -15.51 -8.42
C THR A 578 -5.26 -16.82 -7.65
N GLY A 579 -5.12 -16.80 -6.32
CA GLY A 579 -5.05 -18.00 -5.48
C GLY A 579 -3.64 -18.63 -5.39
N THR A 580 -2.65 -18.09 -6.10
CA THR A 580 -1.27 -18.62 -6.09
C THR A 580 -0.25 -17.51 -5.93
N ALA A 581 0.73 -17.69 -5.02
CA ALA A 581 1.78 -16.72 -4.81
C ALA A 581 2.99 -16.95 -5.72
N THR A 582 3.71 -15.89 -6.02
CA THR A 582 5.05 -15.97 -6.63
C THR A 582 6.12 -16.22 -5.55
N ARG A 583 7.29 -16.76 -5.95
CA ARG A 583 8.40 -16.95 -5.02
C ARG A 583 8.90 -15.63 -4.40
N ALA A 584 8.85 -14.53 -5.15
CA ALA A 584 9.23 -13.21 -4.66
C ALA A 584 8.27 -12.72 -3.56
N GLU A 585 6.97 -12.93 -3.72
CA GLU A 585 5.98 -12.58 -2.70
C GLU A 585 6.14 -13.39 -1.41
N ILE A 586 6.50 -14.69 -1.51
CA ILE A 586 6.80 -15.51 -0.32
C ILE A 586 8.00 -14.96 0.45
N SER A 587 9.08 -14.56 -0.27
CA SER A 587 10.27 -13.97 0.36
C SER A 587 9.95 -12.61 1.00
N ASP A 588 9.13 -11.79 0.35
CA ASP A 588 8.66 -10.51 0.89
C ASP A 588 7.77 -10.69 2.13
N ALA A 589 6.84 -11.64 2.09
CA ALA A 589 6.01 -11.99 3.24
C ALA A 589 6.86 -12.48 4.43
N ALA A 590 7.91 -13.27 4.18
CA ALA A 590 8.85 -13.69 5.22
C ALA A 590 9.62 -12.51 5.84
N MET A 591 9.98 -11.49 5.05
CA MET A 591 10.62 -10.26 5.54
C MET A 591 9.68 -9.40 6.39
N SER A 592 8.38 -9.45 6.14
CA SER A 592 7.38 -8.64 6.83
C SER A 592 7.17 -9.03 8.31
N GLU A 593 7.60 -10.23 8.74
CA GLU A 593 7.58 -10.68 10.15
C GLU A 593 8.30 -9.71 11.10
N ARG A 594 9.19 -8.88 10.58
CA ARG A 594 9.93 -7.89 11.36
C ARG A 594 9.09 -6.68 11.80
N ALA A 595 7.89 -6.52 11.27
CA ALA A 595 6.91 -5.52 11.69
C ALA A 595 5.91 -6.11 12.69
N GLU A 596 5.24 -5.26 13.48
CA GLU A 596 4.22 -5.67 14.45
C GLU A 596 2.92 -6.07 13.78
N CYS A 597 2.70 -5.63 12.54
CA CYS A 597 1.51 -5.93 11.75
C CYS A 597 1.83 -5.99 10.26
N VAL A 598 1.18 -6.89 9.53
CA VAL A 598 1.34 -7.06 8.08
C VAL A 598 -0.01 -6.88 7.41
N MET A 599 -0.08 -6.04 6.37
CA MET A 599 -1.33 -5.72 5.70
C MET A 599 -1.49 -6.50 4.39
N LEU A 600 -2.65 -7.13 4.22
CA LEU A 600 -3.12 -7.70 2.96
C LEU A 600 -4.15 -6.79 2.29
N ASN A 601 -4.07 -6.67 0.96
CA ASN A 601 -5.10 -6.03 0.15
C ASN A 601 -6.25 -7.00 -0.16
N LYS A 602 -7.44 -6.44 -0.47
CA LYS A 602 -8.61 -7.20 -0.91
C LYS A 602 -8.38 -7.94 -2.22
N GLY A 603 -9.01 -9.10 -2.37
CA GLY A 603 -8.97 -9.90 -3.60
C GLY A 603 -9.91 -11.10 -3.52
N PRO A 604 -10.26 -11.72 -4.66
CA PRO A 604 -11.20 -12.86 -4.70
C PRO A 604 -10.71 -14.10 -3.95
N HIS A 605 -9.39 -14.21 -3.71
CA HIS A 605 -8.78 -15.32 -2.97
C HIS A 605 -8.15 -14.84 -1.64
N ILE A 606 -8.77 -13.86 -0.99
CA ILE A 606 -8.21 -13.25 0.22
C ILE A 606 -8.02 -14.27 1.36
N LEU A 607 -8.91 -15.24 1.53
CA LEU A 607 -8.77 -16.28 2.56
C LEU A 607 -7.50 -17.10 2.36
N VAL A 608 -7.20 -17.49 1.11
CA VAL A 608 -5.96 -18.22 0.77
C VAL A 608 -4.71 -17.37 1.11
N ALA A 609 -4.77 -16.06 0.85
CA ALA A 609 -3.67 -15.16 1.17
C ALA A 609 -3.48 -14.99 2.69
N ILE A 610 -4.57 -14.95 3.47
CA ILE A 610 -4.50 -14.87 4.95
C ILE A 610 -3.87 -16.14 5.52
N ASP A 611 -4.39 -17.33 5.14
CA ASP A 611 -3.86 -18.63 5.60
C ASP A 611 -2.38 -18.78 5.24
N MET A 612 -2.00 -18.39 4.03
CA MET A 612 -0.60 -18.45 3.58
C MET A 612 0.30 -17.49 4.38
N LEU A 613 -0.15 -16.27 4.63
CA LEU A 613 0.61 -15.29 5.43
C LEU A 613 0.76 -15.77 6.87
N ASP A 614 -0.31 -16.30 7.47
CA ASP A 614 -0.30 -16.83 8.83
C ASP A 614 0.75 -17.94 8.97
N ASP A 615 0.75 -18.94 8.07
CA ASP A 615 1.74 -20.03 8.07
C ASP A 615 3.18 -19.53 7.90
N ILE A 616 3.41 -18.54 7.01
CA ILE A 616 4.73 -17.94 6.81
C ILE A 616 5.20 -17.24 8.10
N LEU A 617 4.36 -16.42 8.71
CA LEU A 617 4.72 -15.66 9.92
C LEU A 617 5.02 -16.60 11.10
N VAL A 618 4.20 -17.65 11.30
CA VAL A 618 4.43 -18.69 12.32
C VAL A 618 5.78 -19.39 12.11
N ARG A 619 6.14 -19.69 10.87
CA ARG A 619 7.45 -20.34 10.56
C ARG A 619 8.62 -19.41 10.79
N MET A 620 8.47 -18.14 10.42
CA MET A 620 9.58 -17.17 10.44
C MET A 620 9.95 -16.67 11.83
N GLN A 621 9.02 -16.58 12.78
CA GLN A 621 9.29 -16.09 14.14
C GLN A 621 10.39 -16.87 14.89
N GLY A 622 10.64 -18.13 14.53
CA GLY A 622 11.72 -18.95 15.12
C GLY A 622 13.10 -18.69 14.50
N HIS A 623 13.19 -17.91 13.42
CA HIS A 623 14.44 -17.64 12.71
C HIS A 623 15.01 -16.26 12.98
N GLN A 624 14.16 -15.28 13.28
CA GLN A 624 14.59 -13.92 13.53
C GLN A 624 13.64 -13.22 14.52
N ASN A 625 14.19 -12.26 15.25
CA ASN A 625 13.42 -11.29 16.03
C ASN A 625 13.93 -9.91 15.68
N LYS A 626 13.14 -9.14 14.95
CA LYS A 626 13.55 -7.88 14.33
C LYS A 626 14.78 -8.10 13.44
N LYS A 627 15.89 -7.46 13.75
CA LYS A 627 17.16 -7.58 13.01
C LYS A 627 18.08 -8.70 13.51
N ARG A 628 17.69 -9.44 14.57
CA ARG A 628 18.53 -10.46 15.17
C ARG A 628 18.19 -11.83 14.65
N ALA A 629 19.17 -12.51 14.05
CA ALA A 629 19.05 -13.92 13.74
C ALA A 629 18.97 -14.73 15.04
N LEU A 630 18.03 -15.65 15.11
CA LEU A 630 17.88 -16.61 16.19
C LEU A 630 18.48 -17.96 15.77
N LEU A 631 19.21 -18.60 16.69
CA LEU A 631 19.80 -19.93 16.46
C LEU A 631 18.77 -21.02 16.75
N ARG A 632 17.78 -21.18 15.88
CA ARG A 632 16.82 -22.26 15.95
C ARG A 632 17.52 -23.60 15.65
N ARG A 633 17.11 -24.67 16.36
CA ARG A 633 17.57 -26.04 16.05
C ARG A 633 17.22 -26.38 14.60
N LEU A 634 18.21 -26.86 13.86
CA LEU A 634 18.00 -27.34 12.49
C LEU A 634 17.33 -28.72 12.49
N HIS A 635 16.47 -28.97 11.51
CA HIS A 635 15.67 -30.20 11.41
C HIS A 635 16.24 -31.10 10.29
N TRP A 636 17.50 -31.49 10.40
CA TRP A 636 18.11 -32.57 9.61
C TRP A 636 18.75 -33.59 10.52
#